data_45dcd2556b008db6ad61783f90be4559
#
_entry.id   45dcd2556b008db6ad61783f90be4559
#
_cell.length_a   1.000
_cell.length_b   1.000
_cell.length_c   1.000
_cell.angle_alpha   90.00
_cell.angle_beta   90.00
_cell.angle_gamma   90.00
#
_symmetry.space_group_name_H-M   'P 1'
#
loop_
_entity.id
_entity.type
_entity.pdbx_description
1 polymer ?
#
loop_
_entity_poly.entity_id
_entity_poly.type
_entity_poly.pdbx_seq_one_letter_code
_entity_poly.pdbx_strand_id
1 'polypeptide(L)'
;MQVQLSTALVLFTLPIFSILAPLIQDLANRLGSRLMVGYWSIAGLCVTLGGVVLVLSQGLATPQVVLGVLSIDSFSVYFAAVFVLVTLLIAIGSMYYMRDDKNFDTYFGLLLLGTFGMMLVAFSVDLIALFLAWELMNVPSYVLTGIHKKDPTSNEAAIKFFILSALSSALIIYAISLVFGITGTTNIYAVAQTMQTALPQLNAIALLAMVLFIAGFGMKVAAVPFHMWIPDAYEGAPITVGAFLAAGTKNGGFAALMRVFVVALIALRLDWSGTLAVIAILTMTLGNVAALTQKNFTRLLAYSSIAQAGYILIGLAAPNPLGLAGAMFHILNHGVMKTAAFVAAAAVYSQLSTTSLDSFSGLGNRMPMTSFTLTISLFALAGVPPLSGFMSKLVLFTAAVQGNMWWLALAGVLNSAFSMAYYGWIVKRMYFDEPPSTERLKEPPALIAVLVASTVIIIVVGLFPGPIISYLLQVAKSLLPVGGSLGGP
;
A
#
# COMPACT_ATOMS: atom_id res chain seq x y z
N MET A 1 8.81 25.35 20.66
CA MET A 1 8.71 23.88 20.57
C MET A 1 9.97 23.37 19.85
N GLN A 2 10.91 22.78 20.58
CA GLN A 2 12.10 22.18 19.96
C GLN A 2 11.66 20.88 19.27
N VAL A 3 11.64 20.88 17.92
CA VAL A 3 11.45 19.65 17.16
C VAL A 3 12.72 18.82 17.32
N GLN A 4 12.60 17.58 17.81
CA GLN A 4 13.76 16.70 17.92
C GLN A 4 14.33 16.42 16.53
N LEU A 5 15.66 16.27 16.42
CA LEU A 5 16.34 16.03 15.13
C LEU A 5 15.74 14.84 14.37
N SER A 6 15.42 13.75 15.06
CA SER A 6 14.80 12.56 14.49
C SER A 6 13.43 12.86 13.84
N THR A 7 12.61 13.65 14.53
CA THR A 7 11.30 14.11 14.02
C THR A 7 11.47 15.02 12.80
N ALA A 8 12.45 15.93 12.83
CA ALA A 8 12.76 16.79 11.69
C ALA A 8 13.21 15.98 10.46
N LEU A 9 14.05 14.95 10.65
CA LEU A 9 14.48 14.04 9.58
C LEU A 9 13.29 13.32 8.94
N VAL A 10 12.32 12.87 9.73
CA VAL A 10 11.13 12.17 9.21
C VAL A 10 10.22 13.12 8.41
N LEU A 11 10.01 14.35 8.89
CA LEU A 11 9.04 15.28 8.29
C LEU A 11 9.61 16.08 7.10
N PHE A 12 10.86 16.47 7.14
CA PHE A 12 11.39 17.45 6.20
C PHE A 12 12.33 16.88 5.14
N THR A 13 12.88 15.66 5.31
CA THR A 13 13.84 15.12 4.34
C THR A 13 13.20 14.93 2.96
N LEU A 14 12.10 14.18 2.84
CA LEU A 14 11.51 13.89 1.53
C LEU A 14 11.03 15.14 0.78
N PRO A 15 10.31 16.11 1.39
CA PRO A 15 9.94 17.31 0.68
C PRO A 15 11.15 18.13 0.25
N ILE A 16 12.22 18.25 1.07
CA ILE A 16 13.45 18.94 0.68
C ILE A 16 14.10 18.25 -0.51
N PHE A 17 14.26 16.92 -0.46
CA PHE A 17 14.87 16.15 -1.55
C PHE A 17 14.03 16.21 -2.83
N SER A 18 12.69 16.22 -2.72
CA SER A 18 11.79 16.36 -3.86
C SER A 18 11.87 17.78 -4.50
N ILE A 19 11.86 18.82 -3.69
CA ILE A 19 11.95 20.22 -4.16
C ILE A 19 13.31 20.51 -4.81
N LEU A 20 14.38 19.91 -4.29
CA LEU A 20 15.72 20.10 -4.85
C LEU A 20 15.99 19.19 -6.06
N ALA A 21 15.16 18.22 -6.36
CA ALA A 21 15.36 17.30 -7.48
C ALA A 21 15.55 18.01 -8.84
N PRO A 22 14.81 19.09 -9.21
CA PRO A 22 15.06 19.83 -10.45
C PRO A 22 16.43 20.52 -10.50
N LEU A 23 16.94 21.01 -9.36
CA LEU A 23 18.29 21.60 -9.29
C LEU A 23 19.38 20.54 -9.48
N ILE A 24 19.18 19.37 -8.87
CA ILE A 24 20.07 18.22 -9.06
C ILE A 24 20.04 17.75 -10.50
N GLN A 25 18.88 17.81 -11.16
CA GLN A 25 18.74 17.50 -12.59
C GLN A 25 19.54 18.46 -13.46
N ASP A 26 19.47 19.79 -13.22
CA ASP A 26 20.28 20.75 -13.97
C ASP A 26 21.79 20.49 -13.81
N LEU A 27 22.21 20.20 -12.58
CA LEU A 27 23.58 19.81 -12.29
C LEU A 27 23.96 18.50 -12.99
N ALA A 28 23.09 17.49 -12.94
CA ALA A 28 23.28 16.20 -13.60
C ALA A 28 23.42 16.34 -15.12
N ASN A 29 22.62 17.21 -15.74
CA ASN A 29 22.71 17.51 -17.16
C ASN A 29 24.05 18.16 -17.52
N ARG A 30 24.55 19.09 -16.69
CA ARG A 30 25.86 19.73 -16.87
C ARG A 30 27.02 18.74 -16.70
N LEU A 31 26.88 17.75 -15.79
CA LEU A 31 27.91 16.75 -15.53
C LEU A 31 27.77 15.49 -16.41
N GLY A 32 26.75 15.42 -17.28
CA GLY A 32 26.51 14.30 -18.18
C GLY A 32 26.05 13.00 -17.48
N SER A 33 25.53 13.08 -16.25
CA SER A 33 25.12 11.92 -15.46
C SER A 33 23.66 11.99 -15.01
N ARG A 34 22.73 11.48 -15.85
CA ARG A 34 21.29 11.41 -15.50
C ARG A 34 20.99 10.63 -14.25
N LEU A 35 21.77 9.59 -13.92
CA LEU A 35 21.56 8.73 -12.75
C LEU A 35 21.68 9.48 -11.42
N MET A 36 22.25 10.68 -11.42
CA MET A 36 22.47 11.48 -10.21
C MET A 36 21.17 11.79 -9.47
N VAL A 37 20.05 12.05 -10.17
CA VAL A 37 18.74 12.31 -9.53
C VAL A 37 18.21 11.06 -8.85
N GLY A 38 18.40 9.89 -9.46
CA GLY A 38 18.02 8.62 -8.84
C GLY A 38 18.83 8.34 -7.55
N TYR A 39 20.16 8.56 -7.57
CA TYR A 39 20.98 8.42 -6.35
C TYR A 39 20.61 9.45 -5.28
N TRP A 40 20.31 10.69 -5.66
CA TRP A 40 19.78 11.72 -4.78
C TRP A 40 18.51 11.26 -4.09
N SER A 41 17.56 10.73 -4.86
CA SER A 41 16.27 10.24 -4.34
C SER A 41 16.44 9.05 -3.38
N ILE A 42 17.31 8.10 -3.72
CA ILE A 42 17.66 6.97 -2.84
C ILE A 42 18.30 7.48 -1.54
N ALA A 43 19.22 8.46 -1.61
CA ALA A 43 19.81 9.06 -0.43
C ALA A 43 18.76 9.70 0.48
N GLY A 44 17.80 10.45 -0.07
CA GLY A 44 16.68 11.03 0.68
C GLY A 44 15.83 9.99 1.38
N LEU A 45 15.52 8.87 0.70
CA LEU A 45 14.78 7.75 1.29
C LEU A 45 15.58 7.06 2.41
N CYS A 46 16.89 6.86 2.22
CA CYS A 46 17.75 6.28 3.25
C CYS A 46 17.86 7.19 4.50
N VAL A 47 17.99 8.50 4.32
CA VAL A 47 18.03 9.46 5.43
C VAL A 47 16.70 9.48 6.19
N THR A 48 15.58 9.46 5.46
CA THR A 48 14.24 9.38 6.08
C THR A 48 14.06 8.07 6.84
N LEU A 49 14.48 6.94 6.27
CA LEU A 49 14.42 5.65 6.94
C LEU A 49 15.28 5.64 8.22
N GLY A 50 16.47 6.23 8.16
CA GLY A 50 17.32 6.44 9.33
C GLY A 50 16.63 7.27 10.41
N GLY A 51 15.95 8.36 10.03
CA GLY A 51 15.13 9.17 10.94
C GLY A 51 13.99 8.37 11.58
N VAL A 52 13.29 7.53 10.80
CA VAL A 52 12.25 6.64 11.30
C VAL A 52 12.80 5.64 12.32
N VAL A 53 13.95 5.01 12.03
CA VAL A 53 14.61 4.07 12.95
C VAL A 53 15.04 4.78 14.25
N LEU A 54 15.56 6.00 14.16
CA LEU A 54 15.91 6.81 15.33
C LEU A 54 14.69 7.13 16.20
N VAL A 55 13.55 7.51 15.59
CA VAL A 55 12.31 7.72 16.34
C VAL A 55 11.83 6.45 17.02
N LEU A 56 11.88 5.31 16.34
CA LEU A 56 11.52 4.00 16.91
C LEU A 56 12.45 3.62 18.09
N SER A 57 13.75 3.88 17.97
CA SER A 57 14.73 3.54 19.02
C SER A 57 14.60 4.41 20.29
N GLN A 58 14.10 5.64 20.16
CA GLN A 58 13.86 6.54 21.29
C GLN A 58 12.61 6.18 22.10
N GLY A 59 11.77 5.30 21.57
CA GLY A 59 10.48 4.95 22.17
C GLY A 59 9.47 6.10 22.12
N LEU A 60 8.32 5.87 21.52
CA LEU A 60 7.23 6.86 21.47
C LEU A 60 6.33 6.72 22.71
N ALA A 61 6.85 7.18 23.86
CA ALA A 61 6.09 7.14 25.10
C ALA A 61 4.83 8.05 25.07
N THR A 62 4.91 9.16 24.31
CA THR A 62 3.80 10.09 24.09
C THR A 62 3.77 10.58 22.65
N PRO A 63 2.57 10.70 22.02
CA PRO A 63 2.43 11.27 20.69
C PRO A 63 2.96 12.72 20.65
N GLN A 64 3.74 13.05 19.64
CA GLN A 64 4.20 14.41 19.40
C GLN A 64 3.27 15.07 18.37
N VAL A 65 2.49 16.06 18.82
CA VAL A 65 1.60 16.80 17.94
C VAL A 65 2.36 17.99 17.32
N VAL A 66 2.37 18.05 16.00
CA VAL A 66 3.03 19.10 15.20
C VAL A 66 1.94 19.93 14.53
N LEU A 67 2.03 21.27 14.66
CA LEU A 67 1.07 22.24 14.10
C LEU A 67 -0.39 21.99 14.49
N GLY A 68 -0.68 21.18 15.51
CA GLY A 68 -2.05 20.85 15.93
C GLY A 68 -2.80 19.87 15.01
N VAL A 69 -2.25 19.54 13.83
CA VAL A 69 -2.93 18.74 12.80
C VAL A 69 -2.21 17.45 12.43
N LEU A 70 -0.93 17.30 12.80
CA LEU A 70 -0.14 16.10 12.56
C LEU A 70 0.27 15.47 13.89
N SER A 71 0.26 14.16 13.99
CA SER A 71 0.74 13.38 15.14
C SER A 71 1.82 12.41 14.73
N ILE A 72 2.96 12.47 15.40
CA ILE A 72 4.02 11.47 15.32
C ILE A 72 3.79 10.52 16.48
N ASP A 73 3.14 9.43 16.20
CA ASP A 73 2.79 8.35 17.11
C ASP A 73 3.27 7.01 16.54
N SER A 74 3.12 5.93 17.29
CA SER A 74 3.58 4.60 16.87
C SER A 74 2.94 4.14 15.57
N PHE A 75 1.69 4.53 15.29
CA PHE A 75 0.99 4.21 14.06
C PHE A 75 1.60 4.94 12.85
N SER A 76 1.77 6.25 12.96
CA SER A 76 2.29 7.08 11.88
C SER A 76 3.74 6.71 11.52
N VAL A 77 4.56 6.43 12.53
CA VAL A 77 5.96 6.02 12.34
C VAL A 77 6.05 4.62 11.72
N TYR A 78 5.18 3.70 12.10
CA TYR A 78 5.07 2.39 11.46
C TYR A 78 4.75 2.52 9.97
N PHE A 79 3.73 3.30 9.62
CA PHE A 79 3.36 3.50 8.22
C PHE A 79 4.45 4.24 7.43
N ALA A 80 5.12 5.23 8.04
CA ALA A 80 6.28 5.88 7.43
C ALA A 80 7.39 4.88 7.12
N ALA A 81 7.70 3.96 8.05
CA ALA A 81 8.67 2.89 7.82
C ALA A 81 8.28 2.02 6.61
N VAL A 82 7.02 1.60 6.54
CA VAL A 82 6.51 0.77 5.42
C VAL A 82 6.60 1.52 4.10
N PHE A 83 6.13 2.77 4.03
CA PHE A 83 6.11 3.55 2.80
C PHE A 83 7.51 3.85 2.29
N VAL A 84 8.42 4.25 3.18
CA VAL A 84 9.81 4.56 2.80
C VAL A 84 10.56 3.29 2.37
N LEU A 85 10.39 2.17 3.09
CA LEU A 85 11.00 0.88 2.72
C LEU A 85 10.55 0.42 1.33
N VAL A 86 9.25 0.41 1.07
CA VAL A 86 8.67 -0.01 -0.21
C VAL A 86 9.14 0.91 -1.33
N THR A 87 9.09 2.22 -1.13
CA THR A 87 9.53 3.19 -2.13
C THR A 87 11.03 3.08 -2.39
N LEU A 88 11.85 2.82 -1.37
CA LEU A 88 13.29 2.60 -1.51
C LEU A 88 13.60 1.39 -2.42
N LEU A 89 12.93 0.26 -2.18
CA LEU A 89 13.05 -0.92 -3.03
C LEU A 89 12.64 -0.62 -4.49
N ILE A 90 11.52 0.09 -4.68
CA ILE A 90 11.05 0.50 -6.01
C ILE A 90 12.05 1.46 -6.67
N ALA A 91 12.56 2.45 -5.95
CA ALA A 91 13.53 3.42 -6.45
C ALA A 91 14.82 2.73 -6.94
N ILE A 92 15.36 1.78 -6.16
CA ILE A 92 16.54 1.00 -6.56
C ILE A 92 16.27 0.21 -7.85
N GLY A 93 15.12 -0.48 -7.96
CA GLY A 93 14.73 -1.19 -9.18
C GLY A 93 14.54 -0.25 -10.38
N SER A 94 13.99 0.92 -10.15
CA SER A 94 13.73 1.93 -11.17
C SER A 94 15.01 2.57 -11.72
N MET A 95 16.11 2.54 -10.99
CA MET A 95 17.43 2.99 -11.48
C MET A 95 17.83 2.29 -12.77
N TYR A 96 17.47 1.04 -12.93
CA TYR A 96 17.72 0.28 -14.14
C TYR A 96 16.54 0.38 -15.12
N TYR A 97 15.31 0.15 -14.64
CA TYR A 97 14.12 0.06 -15.50
C TYR A 97 13.79 1.38 -16.21
N MET A 98 13.97 2.53 -15.55
CA MET A 98 13.72 3.86 -16.12
C MET A 98 14.96 4.54 -16.70
N ARG A 99 16.13 3.86 -16.72
CA ARG A 99 17.44 4.47 -17.03
C ARG A 99 17.45 5.25 -18.33
N ASP A 100 16.85 4.71 -19.37
CA ASP A 100 16.87 5.29 -20.71
C ASP A 100 15.59 6.11 -21.02
N ASP A 101 14.67 6.22 -20.04
CA ASP A 101 13.46 7.02 -20.19
C ASP A 101 13.79 8.51 -20.08
N LYS A 102 13.20 9.30 -20.97
CA LYS A 102 13.39 10.76 -20.99
C LYS A 102 12.79 11.48 -19.78
N ASN A 103 11.84 10.85 -19.07
CA ASN A 103 11.17 11.39 -17.90
C ASN A 103 11.78 10.85 -16.60
N PHE A 104 13.01 10.29 -16.64
CA PHE A 104 13.71 9.70 -15.49
C PHE A 104 13.69 10.63 -14.26
N ASP A 105 14.00 11.88 -14.46
CA ASP A 105 14.11 12.88 -13.38
C ASP A 105 12.75 13.20 -12.77
N THR A 106 11.76 13.44 -13.62
CA THR A 106 10.37 13.69 -13.21
C THR A 106 9.80 12.50 -12.45
N TYR A 107 10.12 11.28 -12.88
CA TYR A 107 9.73 10.05 -12.22
C TYR A 107 10.20 10.01 -10.76
N PHE A 108 11.49 10.25 -10.51
CA PHE A 108 12.03 10.19 -9.15
C PHE A 108 11.53 11.33 -8.25
N GLY A 109 11.38 12.54 -8.78
CA GLY A 109 10.81 13.67 -8.04
C GLY A 109 9.37 13.39 -7.58
N LEU A 110 8.52 12.87 -8.49
CA LEU A 110 7.14 12.52 -8.18
C LEU A 110 7.04 11.30 -7.23
N LEU A 111 7.97 10.34 -7.34
CA LEU A 111 8.03 9.20 -6.43
C LEU A 111 8.26 9.66 -4.99
N LEU A 112 9.20 10.60 -4.76
CA LEU A 112 9.45 11.18 -3.44
C LEU A 112 8.24 11.97 -2.92
N LEU A 113 7.65 12.81 -3.78
CA LEU A 113 6.51 13.64 -3.41
C LEU A 113 5.30 12.80 -3.03
N GLY A 114 4.99 11.74 -3.80
CA GLY A 114 3.92 10.80 -3.49
C GLY A 114 4.18 10.03 -2.19
N THR A 115 5.45 9.66 -1.91
CA THR A 115 5.84 9.01 -0.66
C THR A 115 5.65 9.93 0.53
N PHE A 116 6.02 11.20 0.40
CA PHE A 116 5.76 12.21 1.42
C PHE A 116 4.26 12.38 1.67
N GLY A 117 3.44 12.43 0.60
CA GLY A 117 1.98 12.45 0.72
C GLY A 117 1.43 11.27 1.52
N MET A 118 1.92 10.04 1.26
CA MET A 118 1.54 8.85 2.03
C MET A 118 1.89 8.98 3.52
N MET A 119 3.08 9.50 3.82
CA MET A 119 3.52 9.72 5.21
C MET A 119 2.61 10.74 5.90
N LEU A 120 2.30 11.86 5.25
CA LEU A 120 1.41 12.89 5.80
C LEU A 120 0.00 12.35 6.05
N VAL A 121 -0.53 11.47 5.18
CA VAL A 121 -1.81 10.78 5.42
C VAL A 121 -1.79 10.01 6.75
N ALA A 122 -0.71 9.27 7.02
CA ALA A 122 -0.58 8.51 8.27
C ALA A 122 -0.38 9.41 9.50
N PHE A 123 0.26 10.58 9.33
CA PHE A 123 0.50 11.54 10.41
C PHE A 123 -0.74 12.40 10.73
N SER A 124 -1.68 12.55 9.81
CA SER A 124 -2.82 13.46 9.95
C SER A 124 -3.75 13.03 11.08
N VAL A 125 -4.04 13.97 11.97
CA VAL A 125 -5.04 13.85 13.06
C VAL A 125 -6.12 14.94 12.95
N ASP A 126 -6.22 15.55 11.78
CA ASP A 126 -7.25 16.49 11.38
C ASP A 126 -7.78 16.07 10.00
N LEU A 127 -9.09 16.08 9.79
CA LEU A 127 -9.73 15.60 8.57
C LEU A 127 -9.37 16.45 7.34
N ILE A 128 -9.18 17.76 7.50
CA ILE A 128 -8.75 18.64 6.39
C ILE A 128 -7.27 18.40 6.05
N ALA A 129 -6.42 18.28 7.07
CA ALA A 129 -5.02 17.94 6.85
C ALA A 129 -4.87 16.56 6.17
N LEU A 130 -5.69 15.58 6.57
CA LEU A 130 -5.75 14.26 5.93
C LEU A 130 -6.17 14.38 4.46
N PHE A 131 -7.16 15.20 4.15
CA PHE A 131 -7.60 15.43 2.77
C PHE A 131 -6.51 16.08 1.90
N LEU A 132 -5.80 17.10 2.42
CA LEU A 132 -4.68 17.72 1.72
C LEU A 132 -3.53 16.74 1.48
N ALA A 133 -3.20 15.92 2.48
CA ALA A 133 -2.20 14.86 2.37
C ALA A 133 -2.62 13.78 1.35
N TRP A 134 -3.92 13.46 1.31
CA TRP A 134 -4.52 12.55 0.34
C TRP A 134 -4.34 13.02 -1.09
N GLU A 135 -4.58 14.30 -1.37
CA GLU A 135 -4.36 14.88 -2.71
C GLU A 135 -2.87 14.94 -3.05
N LEU A 136 -2.02 15.27 -2.08
CA LEU A 136 -0.57 15.26 -2.26
C LEU A 136 -0.02 13.87 -2.62
N MET A 137 -0.64 12.79 -2.11
CA MET A 137 -0.32 11.42 -2.50
C MET A 137 -0.86 11.07 -3.89
N ASN A 138 -2.06 11.59 -4.23
CA ASN A 138 -2.78 11.21 -5.44
C ASN A 138 -2.23 11.88 -6.70
N VAL A 139 -1.98 13.20 -6.67
CA VAL A 139 -1.54 13.95 -7.85
C VAL A 139 -0.26 13.38 -8.47
N PRO A 140 0.83 13.12 -7.72
CA PRO A 140 1.99 12.43 -8.27
C PRO A 140 1.65 11.07 -8.88
N SER A 141 0.71 10.32 -8.29
CA SER A 141 0.31 9.00 -8.77
C SER A 141 -0.35 9.05 -10.15
N TYR A 142 -1.18 10.06 -10.41
CA TYR A 142 -1.80 10.24 -11.74
C TYR A 142 -0.76 10.59 -12.80
N VAL A 143 0.15 11.52 -12.48
CA VAL A 143 1.21 11.95 -13.40
C VAL A 143 2.17 10.80 -13.69
N LEU A 144 2.53 10.01 -12.68
CA LEU A 144 3.36 8.81 -12.86
C LEU A 144 2.67 7.77 -13.74
N THR A 145 1.36 7.56 -13.58
CA THR A 145 0.60 6.61 -14.41
C THR A 145 0.61 7.03 -15.87
N GLY A 146 0.43 8.33 -16.16
CA GLY A 146 0.44 8.89 -17.51
C GLY A 146 1.79 9.47 -17.96
N ILE A 147 2.92 9.03 -17.39
CA ILE A 147 4.22 9.63 -17.65
C ILE A 147 4.67 9.46 -19.12
N HIS A 148 4.22 8.40 -19.78
CA HIS A 148 4.45 8.14 -21.20
C HIS A 148 3.39 8.82 -22.07
N LYS A 149 3.42 10.16 -22.16
CA LYS A 149 2.42 11.01 -22.83
C LYS A 149 2.12 10.66 -24.30
N LYS A 150 2.99 9.92 -24.98
CA LYS A 150 2.80 9.50 -26.38
C LYS A 150 2.15 8.12 -26.50
N ASP A 151 2.03 7.37 -25.40
CA ASP A 151 1.39 6.08 -25.36
C ASP A 151 -0.12 6.25 -25.05
N PRO A 152 -1.02 5.90 -25.98
CA PRO A 152 -2.46 5.98 -25.76
C PRO A 152 -2.93 5.17 -24.54
N THR A 153 -2.31 4.00 -24.30
CA THR A 153 -2.65 3.11 -23.18
C THR A 153 -2.33 3.77 -21.84
N SER A 154 -1.15 4.40 -21.73
CA SER A 154 -0.74 5.14 -20.54
C SER A 154 -1.66 6.36 -20.27
N ASN A 155 -2.04 7.08 -21.33
CA ASN A 155 -2.96 8.22 -21.21
C ASN A 155 -4.37 7.78 -20.77
N GLU A 156 -4.91 6.73 -21.38
CA GLU A 156 -6.21 6.16 -21.00
C GLU A 156 -6.22 5.72 -19.54
N ALA A 157 -5.17 5.00 -19.10
CA ALA A 157 -5.00 4.56 -17.73
C ALA A 157 -4.97 5.74 -16.75
N ALA A 158 -4.20 6.78 -17.06
CA ALA A 158 -4.10 7.98 -16.23
C ALA A 158 -5.42 8.73 -16.12
N ILE A 159 -6.15 8.90 -17.24
CA ILE A 159 -7.44 9.60 -17.26
C ILE A 159 -8.49 8.83 -16.47
N LYS A 160 -8.60 7.51 -16.65
CA LYS A 160 -9.53 6.67 -15.87
C LYS A 160 -9.22 6.75 -14.37
N PHE A 161 -7.93 6.64 -14.01
CA PHE A 161 -7.51 6.73 -12.61
C PHE A 161 -7.81 8.12 -12.03
N PHE A 162 -7.51 9.20 -12.76
CA PHE A 162 -7.78 10.57 -12.31
C PHE A 162 -9.29 10.82 -12.10
N ILE A 163 -10.15 10.46 -13.06
CA ILE A 163 -11.59 10.73 -12.96
C ILE A 163 -12.21 10.00 -11.77
N LEU A 164 -11.89 8.70 -11.60
CA LEU A 164 -12.43 7.93 -10.48
C LEU A 164 -11.86 8.41 -9.13
N SER A 165 -10.60 8.82 -9.09
CA SER A 165 -10.01 9.39 -7.88
C SER A 165 -10.59 10.78 -7.55
N ALA A 166 -10.84 11.63 -8.53
CA ALA A 166 -11.48 12.93 -8.30
C ALA A 166 -12.89 12.77 -7.72
N LEU A 167 -13.66 11.78 -8.23
CA LEU A 167 -14.94 11.42 -7.64
C LEU A 167 -14.79 10.94 -6.19
N SER A 168 -13.78 10.08 -5.91
CA SER A 168 -13.44 9.63 -4.56
C SER A 168 -13.15 10.82 -3.62
N SER A 169 -12.33 11.76 -4.07
CA SER A 169 -11.98 12.95 -3.30
C SER A 169 -13.21 13.84 -3.03
N ALA A 170 -14.12 13.98 -4.00
CA ALA A 170 -15.38 14.69 -3.80
C ALA A 170 -16.26 14.02 -2.74
N LEU A 171 -16.32 12.69 -2.70
CA LEU A 171 -17.07 11.95 -1.68
C LEU A 171 -16.43 12.13 -0.29
N ILE A 172 -15.10 12.10 -0.21
CA ILE A 172 -14.37 12.28 1.06
C ILE A 172 -14.59 13.69 1.62
N ILE A 173 -14.44 14.74 0.80
CA ILE A 173 -14.61 16.12 1.29
C ILE A 173 -16.08 16.39 1.68
N TYR A 174 -17.04 15.79 0.98
CA TYR A 174 -18.44 15.88 1.36
C TYR A 174 -18.71 15.15 2.69
N ALA A 175 -18.15 13.96 2.90
CA ALA A 175 -18.22 13.27 4.18
C ALA A 175 -17.61 14.10 5.32
N ILE A 176 -16.45 14.74 5.09
CA ILE A 176 -15.82 15.66 6.06
C ILE A 176 -16.77 16.82 6.40
N SER A 177 -17.44 17.41 5.40
CA SER A 177 -18.38 18.50 5.65
C SER A 177 -19.56 18.08 6.51
N LEU A 178 -20.11 16.88 6.32
CA LEU A 178 -21.18 16.32 7.14
C LEU A 178 -20.71 16.06 8.59
N VAL A 179 -19.51 15.47 8.75
CA VAL A 179 -18.91 15.27 10.07
C VAL A 179 -18.70 16.61 10.79
N PHE A 180 -18.17 17.62 10.09
CA PHE A 180 -18.01 18.95 10.63
C PHE A 180 -19.36 19.58 11.02
N GLY A 181 -20.39 19.40 10.20
CA GLY A 181 -21.75 19.87 10.50
C GLY A 181 -22.34 19.25 11.77
N ILE A 182 -21.99 17.99 12.08
CA ILE A 182 -22.43 17.30 13.31
C ILE A 182 -21.61 17.75 14.52
N THR A 183 -20.28 17.87 14.34
CA THR A 183 -19.34 17.94 15.48
C THR A 183 -18.75 19.33 15.72
N GLY A 184 -18.81 20.23 14.73
CA GLY A 184 -18.18 21.56 14.77
C GLY A 184 -16.64 21.51 14.74
N THR A 185 -16.02 20.36 14.47
CA THR A 185 -14.57 20.19 14.50
C THR A 185 -14.08 19.22 13.42
N THR A 186 -12.82 19.39 12.99
CA THR A 186 -12.13 18.47 12.05
C THR A 186 -11.08 17.63 12.75
N ASN A 187 -10.75 17.91 14.02
CA ASN A 187 -9.82 17.09 14.79
C ASN A 187 -10.43 15.71 15.08
N ILE A 188 -9.77 14.63 14.67
CA ILE A 188 -10.32 13.26 14.72
C ILE A 188 -10.63 12.77 16.13
N TYR A 189 -9.89 13.20 17.14
CA TYR A 189 -10.14 12.83 18.53
C TYR A 189 -11.35 13.58 19.10
N ALA A 190 -11.49 14.88 18.79
CA ALA A 190 -12.65 15.67 19.17
C ALA A 190 -13.90 15.19 18.43
N VAL A 191 -13.80 14.82 17.14
CA VAL A 191 -14.88 14.17 16.39
C VAL A 191 -15.36 12.91 17.12
N ALA A 192 -14.44 12.03 17.52
CA ALA A 192 -14.79 10.79 18.22
C ALA A 192 -15.59 11.04 19.51
N GLN A 193 -15.19 12.04 20.31
CA GLN A 193 -15.88 12.41 21.55
C GLN A 193 -17.26 12.98 21.28
N THR A 194 -17.37 13.92 20.35
CA THR A 194 -18.63 14.60 20.05
C THR A 194 -19.63 13.65 19.40
N MET A 195 -19.18 12.74 18.53
CA MET A 195 -20.04 11.73 17.90
C MET A 195 -20.77 10.87 18.92
N GLN A 196 -20.13 10.46 20.01
CA GLN A 196 -20.76 9.62 21.05
C GLN A 196 -22.00 10.30 21.66
N THR A 197 -22.00 11.62 21.78
CA THR A 197 -23.13 12.40 22.34
C THR A 197 -24.15 12.85 21.28
N ALA A 198 -23.72 13.05 20.04
CA ALA A 198 -24.56 13.55 18.95
C ALA A 198 -25.37 12.44 18.23
N LEU A 199 -24.89 11.19 18.23
CA LEU A 199 -25.53 10.08 17.49
C LEU A 199 -27.02 9.87 17.77
N PRO A 200 -27.54 9.96 19.01
CA PRO A 200 -28.97 9.75 19.25
C PRO A 200 -29.89 10.67 18.43
N GLN A 201 -29.41 11.85 18.05
CA GLN A 201 -30.20 12.86 17.34
C GLN A 201 -29.83 12.95 15.84
N LEU A 202 -28.59 12.67 15.45
CA LEU A 202 -28.03 12.91 14.11
C LEU A 202 -27.51 11.64 13.42
N ASN A 203 -28.01 10.46 13.84
CA ASN A 203 -27.51 9.17 13.36
C ASN A 203 -27.59 9.03 11.83
N ALA A 204 -28.67 9.48 11.19
CA ALA A 204 -28.82 9.37 9.73
C ALA A 204 -27.74 10.13 8.96
N ILE A 205 -27.35 11.33 9.42
CA ILE A 205 -26.29 12.13 8.78
C ILE A 205 -24.91 11.48 9.04
N ALA A 206 -24.69 10.95 10.25
CA ALA A 206 -23.45 10.25 10.57
C ALA A 206 -23.29 8.95 9.73
N LEU A 207 -24.35 8.19 9.55
CA LEU A 207 -24.36 7.01 8.65
C LEU A 207 -24.12 7.39 7.20
N LEU A 208 -24.71 8.50 6.72
CA LEU A 208 -24.42 9.00 5.37
C LEU A 208 -22.93 9.36 5.22
N ALA A 209 -22.34 10.09 6.17
CA ALA A 209 -20.93 10.42 6.17
C ALA A 209 -20.06 9.16 6.18
N MET A 210 -20.42 8.14 6.97
CA MET A 210 -19.73 6.85 7.00
C MET A 210 -19.76 6.14 5.62
N VAL A 211 -20.91 6.09 4.97
CA VAL A 211 -21.04 5.48 3.64
C VAL A 211 -20.21 6.23 2.59
N LEU A 212 -20.21 7.55 2.64
CA LEU A 212 -19.39 8.39 1.74
C LEU A 212 -17.89 8.16 1.96
N PHE A 213 -17.44 8.02 3.21
CA PHE A 213 -16.05 7.65 3.50
C PHE A 213 -15.71 6.24 3.00
N ILE A 214 -16.63 5.26 3.18
CA ILE A 214 -16.42 3.89 2.65
C ILE A 214 -16.27 3.95 1.13
N ALA A 215 -17.11 4.69 0.42
CA ALA A 215 -17.02 4.83 -1.03
C ALA A 215 -15.74 5.55 -1.46
N GLY A 216 -15.40 6.68 -0.80
CA GLY A 216 -14.22 7.46 -1.10
C GLY A 216 -12.93 6.70 -0.84
N PHE A 217 -12.68 6.22 0.37
CA PHE A 217 -11.47 5.44 0.67
C PHE A 217 -11.49 4.08 -0.04
N GLY A 218 -12.67 3.48 -0.22
CA GLY A 218 -12.87 2.21 -0.90
C GLY A 218 -12.31 2.20 -2.32
N MET A 219 -12.42 3.32 -3.04
CA MET A 219 -11.80 3.49 -4.35
C MET A 219 -10.26 3.30 -4.26
N LYS A 220 -9.58 3.99 -3.36
CA LYS A 220 -8.12 3.95 -3.25
C LYS A 220 -7.59 2.60 -2.78
N VAL A 221 -8.27 1.95 -1.83
CA VAL A 221 -7.88 0.63 -1.33
C VAL A 221 -8.31 -0.50 -2.26
N ALA A 222 -9.03 -0.19 -3.34
CA ALA A 222 -9.54 -1.16 -4.31
C ALA A 222 -10.64 -2.08 -3.78
N ALA A 223 -11.46 -1.59 -2.87
CA ALA A 223 -12.62 -2.32 -2.39
C ALA A 223 -13.70 -2.43 -3.48
N VAL A 224 -14.33 -3.59 -3.61
CA VAL A 224 -15.48 -3.79 -4.50
C VAL A 224 -16.68 -3.06 -3.92
N PRO A 225 -17.42 -2.24 -4.74
CA PRO A 225 -17.39 -2.14 -6.20
C PRO A 225 -16.41 -1.07 -6.78
N PHE A 226 -15.65 -0.37 -5.97
CA PHE A 226 -14.86 0.81 -6.38
C PHE A 226 -13.48 0.48 -6.99
N HIS A 227 -13.20 -0.77 -7.33
CA HIS A 227 -11.90 -1.32 -7.74
C HIS A 227 -11.53 -1.11 -9.22
N MET A 228 -12.45 -0.64 -10.07
CA MET A 228 -12.38 -0.74 -11.53
C MET A 228 -11.16 -0.05 -12.18
N TRP A 229 -10.55 0.92 -11.51
CA TRP A 229 -9.40 1.67 -12.03
C TRP A 229 -8.09 0.88 -12.00
N ILE A 230 -7.95 -0.10 -11.09
CA ILE A 230 -6.67 -0.78 -10.81
C ILE A 230 -6.15 -1.60 -11.99
N PRO A 231 -6.95 -2.46 -12.67
CA PRO A 231 -6.44 -3.26 -13.76
C PRO A 231 -5.85 -2.41 -14.88
N ASP A 232 -6.55 -1.34 -15.26
CA ASP A 232 -6.13 -0.46 -16.34
C ASP A 232 -4.92 0.41 -15.92
N ALA A 233 -4.91 0.95 -14.70
CA ALA A 233 -3.81 1.75 -14.18
C ALA A 233 -2.50 0.94 -14.05
N TYR A 234 -2.58 -0.33 -13.61
CA TYR A 234 -1.38 -1.16 -13.43
C TYR A 234 -0.84 -1.74 -14.74
N GLU A 235 -1.70 -1.90 -15.74
CA GLU A 235 -1.30 -2.35 -17.07
C GLU A 235 -0.74 -1.22 -17.92
N GLY A 236 -1.37 -0.03 -17.88
CA GLY A 236 -0.99 1.12 -18.72
C GLY A 236 0.14 1.99 -18.15
N ALA A 237 0.44 1.90 -16.85
CA ALA A 237 1.57 2.59 -16.24
C ALA A 237 2.90 1.85 -16.47
N PRO A 238 4.06 2.54 -16.36
CA PRO A 238 5.33 1.85 -16.22
C PRO A 238 5.28 0.82 -15.10
N ILE A 239 5.91 -0.35 -15.27
CA ILE A 239 5.76 -1.48 -14.33
C ILE A 239 6.16 -1.10 -12.91
N THR A 240 7.20 -0.29 -12.74
CA THR A 240 7.63 0.20 -11.42
C THR A 240 6.66 1.22 -10.81
N VAL A 241 5.90 1.96 -11.62
CA VAL A 241 4.76 2.76 -11.15
C VAL A 241 3.64 1.84 -10.66
N GLY A 242 3.34 0.76 -11.38
CA GLY A 242 2.41 -0.28 -10.91
C GLY A 242 2.79 -0.83 -9.54
N ALA A 243 4.10 -1.06 -9.29
CA ALA A 243 4.62 -1.41 -7.97
C ALA A 243 4.31 -0.32 -6.91
N PHE A 244 4.57 0.96 -7.23
CA PHE A 244 4.33 2.08 -6.34
C PHE A 244 2.84 2.25 -5.99
N LEU A 245 1.96 2.08 -6.97
CA LEU A 245 0.51 2.12 -6.75
C LEU A 245 0.05 0.95 -5.86
N ALA A 246 0.55 -0.27 -6.13
CA ALA A 246 0.13 -1.47 -5.42
C ALA A 246 0.64 -1.55 -3.99
N ALA A 247 1.93 -1.27 -3.80
CA ALA A 247 2.65 -1.48 -2.55
C ALA A 247 2.72 -0.20 -1.68
N GLY A 248 2.63 0.98 -2.30
CA GLY A 248 2.69 2.29 -1.66
C GLY A 248 1.31 2.93 -1.48
N THR A 249 0.82 3.61 -2.52
CA THR A 249 -0.32 4.54 -2.38
C THR A 249 -1.63 3.86 -1.97
N LYS A 250 -1.86 2.61 -2.38
CA LYS A 250 -3.00 1.83 -1.90
C LYS A 250 -2.92 1.59 -0.38
N ASN A 251 -1.74 1.32 0.14
CA ASN A 251 -1.51 1.17 1.57
C ASN A 251 -1.66 2.48 2.34
N GLY A 252 -1.36 3.63 1.71
CA GLY A 252 -1.73 4.97 2.21
C GLY A 252 -3.24 5.13 2.38
N GLY A 253 -4.03 4.59 1.44
CA GLY A 253 -5.49 4.52 1.57
C GLY A 253 -5.95 3.74 2.80
N PHE A 254 -5.30 2.63 3.13
CA PHE A 254 -5.60 1.89 4.35
C PHE A 254 -5.21 2.64 5.62
N ALA A 255 -4.10 3.39 5.61
CA ALA A 255 -3.73 4.25 6.74
C ALA A 255 -4.81 5.32 7.01
N ALA A 256 -5.31 5.99 5.97
CA ALA A 256 -6.42 6.95 6.09
C ALA A 256 -7.69 6.29 6.63
N LEU A 257 -8.06 5.14 6.08
CA LEU A 257 -9.24 4.38 6.49
C LEU A 257 -9.14 3.98 7.96
N MET A 258 -7.97 3.49 8.43
CA MET A 258 -7.75 3.16 9.85
C MET A 258 -7.88 4.39 10.74
N ARG A 259 -7.24 5.52 10.40
CA ARG A 259 -7.35 6.76 11.18
C ARG A 259 -8.79 7.23 11.31
N VAL A 260 -9.56 7.24 10.22
CA VAL A 260 -10.93 7.75 10.23
C VAL A 260 -11.88 6.78 10.91
N PHE A 261 -11.87 5.50 10.55
CA PHE A 261 -12.88 4.55 11.06
C PHE A 261 -12.59 4.08 12.48
N VAL A 262 -11.30 3.81 12.80
CA VAL A 262 -10.95 3.28 14.11
C VAL A 262 -10.86 4.36 15.18
N VAL A 263 -10.59 5.63 14.78
CA VAL A 263 -10.49 6.75 15.73
C VAL A 263 -11.71 7.65 15.63
N ALA A 264 -11.92 8.37 14.52
CA ALA A 264 -12.96 9.40 14.41
C ALA A 264 -14.38 8.80 14.44
N LEU A 265 -14.61 7.69 13.73
CA LEU A 265 -15.94 7.06 13.59
C LEU A 265 -16.12 5.81 14.47
N ILE A 266 -15.37 5.73 15.57
CA ILE A 266 -15.44 4.56 16.48
C ILE A 266 -16.85 4.36 17.06
N ALA A 267 -17.62 5.43 17.24
CA ALA A 267 -18.99 5.37 17.72
C ALA A 267 -19.95 4.62 16.77
N LEU A 268 -19.64 4.58 15.46
CA LEU A 268 -20.39 3.84 14.42
C LEU A 268 -19.81 2.45 14.14
N ARG A 269 -19.03 1.91 15.06
CA ARG A 269 -18.25 0.70 14.81
C ARG A 269 -19.11 -0.50 14.41
N LEU A 270 -20.24 -0.71 15.03
CA LEU A 270 -21.13 -1.83 14.71
C LEU A 270 -21.66 -1.76 13.27
N ASP A 271 -21.91 -0.55 12.78
CA ASP A 271 -22.41 -0.30 11.43
C ASP A 271 -21.34 -0.54 10.37
N TRP A 272 -20.15 0.07 10.53
CA TRP A 272 -19.10 -0.07 9.52
C TRP A 272 -18.38 -1.43 9.56
N SER A 273 -18.28 -2.10 10.72
CA SER A 273 -17.63 -3.41 10.85
C SER A 273 -18.33 -4.46 9.97
N GLY A 274 -19.66 -4.58 10.09
CA GLY A 274 -20.46 -5.49 9.26
C GLY A 274 -20.39 -5.15 7.77
N THR A 275 -20.47 -3.87 7.44
CA THR A 275 -20.36 -3.37 6.05
C THR A 275 -18.98 -3.73 5.45
N LEU A 276 -17.88 -3.47 6.17
CA LEU A 276 -16.54 -3.81 5.70
C LEU A 276 -16.32 -5.33 5.59
N ALA A 277 -16.96 -6.14 6.45
CA ALA A 277 -16.88 -7.59 6.33
C ALA A 277 -17.50 -8.10 5.02
N VAL A 278 -18.66 -7.59 4.63
CA VAL A 278 -19.31 -7.93 3.35
C VAL A 278 -18.44 -7.47 2.18
N ILE A 279 -17.96 -6.22 2.21
CA ILE A 279 -17.05 -5.67 1.20
C ILE A 279 -15.77 -6.50 1.10
N ALA A 280 -15.21 -6.98 2.22
CA ALA A 280 -14.03 -7.83 2.24
C ALA A 280 -14.24 -9.14 1.45
N ILE A 281 -15.37 -9.83 1.67
CA ILE A 281 -15.71 -11.07 0.94
C ILE A 281 -15.84 -10.80 -0.56
N LEU A 282 -16.62 -9.78 -0.93
CA LEU A 282 -16.82 -9.41 -2.33
C LEU A 282 -15.48 -9.08 -3.01
N THR A 283 -14.62 -8.33 -2.30
CA THR A 283 -13.31 -7.89 -2.82
C THR A 283 -12.36 -9.07 -3.01
N MET A 284 -12.25 -9.98 -2.04
CA MET A 284 -11.44 -11.19 -2.17
C MET A 284 -11.93 -12.07 -3.32
N THR A 285 -13.23 -12.33 -3.37
CA THR A 285 -13.82 -13.27 -4.32
C THR A 285 -13.71 -12.75 -5.75
N LEU A 286 -14.13 -11.50 -5.99
CA LEU A 286 -14.05 -10.91 -7.32
C LEU A 286 -12.59 -10.81 -7.80
N GLY A 287 -11.68 -10.33 -6.92
CA GLY A 287 -10.27 -10.22 -7.27
C GLY A 287 -9.65 -11.55 -7.67
N ASN A 288 -9.92 -12.62 -6.93
CA ASN A 288 -9.39 -13.95 -7.22
C ASN A 288 -10.00 -14.56 -8.49
N VAL A 289 -11.33 -14.46 -8.67
CA VAL A 289 -12.01 -15.00 -9.87
C VAL A 289 -11.52 -14.28 -11.12
N ALA A 290 -11.42 -12.96 -11.09
CA ALA A 290 -10.96 -12.20 -12.23
C ALA A 290 -9.47 -12.43 -12.54
N ALA A 291 -8.63 -12.69 -11.54
CA ALA A 291 -7.22 -13.00 -11.73
C ALA A 291 -6.99 -14.27 -12.57
N LEU A 292 -7.84 -15.30 -12.44
CA LEU A 292 -7.74 -16.56 -13.21
C LEU A 292 -7.87 -16.38 -14.72
N THR A 293 -8.58 -15.36 -15.17
CA THR A 293 -8.88 -15.15 -16.59
C THR A 293 -7.85 -14.27 -17.30
N GLN A 294 -6.88 -13.74 -16.56
CA GLN A 294 -5.92 -12.78 -17.13
C GLN A 294 -4.85 -13.48 -17.97
N LYS A 295 -4.44 -12.82 -19.06
CA LYS A 295 -3.35 -13.22 -19.94
C LYS A 295 -2.13 -12.32 -19.83
N ASN A 296 -2.26 -11.17 -19.18
CA ASN A 296 -1.20 -10.20 -18.91
C ASN A 296 -0.81 -10.29 -17.44
N PHE A 297 0.50 -10.38 -17.15
CA PHE A 297 1.00 -10.58 -15.79
C PHE A 297 0.77 -9.37 -14.89
N THR A 298 0.98 -8.14 -15.39
CA THR A 298 0.73 -6.92 -14.60
C THR A 298 -0.75 -6.75 -14.26
N ARG A 299 -1.65 -7.10 -15.20
CA ARG A 299 -3.09 -7.11 -14.99
C ARG A 299 -3.53 -8.22 -14.01
N LEU A 300 -2.90 -9.40 -14.07
CA LEU A 300 -3.10 -10.45 -13.07
C LEU A 300 -2.67 -9.96 -11.67
N LEU A 301 -1.51 -9.29 -11.55
CA LEU A 301 -1.05 -8.70 -10.30
C LEU A 301 -2.01 -7.61 -9.79
N ALA A 302 -2.70 -6.90 -10.69
CA ALA A 302 -3.73 -5.92 -10.35
C ALA A 302 -4.92 -6.59 -9.64
N TYR A 303 -5.52 -7.62 -10.24
CA TYR A 303 -6.62 -8.37 -9.62
C TYR A 303 -6.20 -9.10 -8.35
N SER A 304 -5.00 -9.67 -8.34
CA SER A 304 -4.40 -10.18 -7.11
C SER A 304 -4.28 -9.10 -6.02
N SER A 305 -3.98 -7.84 -6.39
CA SER A 305 -3.90 -6.73 -5.45
C SER A 305 -5.27 -6.33 -4.90
N ILE A 306 -6.35 -6.48 -5.69
CA ILE A 306 -7.73 -6.33 -5.24
C ILE A 306 -8.06 -7.41 -4.21
N ALA A 307 -7.76 -8.68 -4.51
CA ALA A 307 -7.99 -9.77 -3.56
C ALA A 307 -7.25 -9.55 -2.21
N GLN A 308 -6.00 -9.10 -2.26
CA GLN A 308 -5.21 -8.82 -1.05
C GLN A 308 -5.80 -7.65 -0.24
N ALA A 309 -6.43 -6.65 -0.88
CA ALA A 309 -7.16 -5.60 -0.18
C ALA A 309 -8.32 -6.17 0.64
N GLY A 310 -9.03 -7.16 0.11
CA GLY A 310 -10.07 -7.87 0.85
C GLY A 310 -9.57 -8.56 2.12
N TYR A 311 -8.36 -9.16 2.10
CA TYR A 311 -7.77 -9.73 3.32
C TYR A 311 -7.44 -8.65 4.35
N ILE A 312 -6.91 -7.49 3.95
CA ILE A 312 -6.64 -6.38 4.87
C ILE A 312 -7.95 -5.89 5.52
N LEU A 313 -9.05 -5.82 4.74
CA LEU A 313 -10.36 -5.44 5.24
C LEU A 313 -10.91 -6.42 6.29
N ILE A 314 -10.55 -7.71 6.29
CA ILE A 314 -10.88 -8.65 7.37
C ILE A 314 -10.39 -8.12 8.71
N GLY A 315 -9.14 -7.65 8.77
CA GLY A 315 -8.57 -7.16 10.02
C GLY A 315 -9.21 -5.87 10.53
N LEU A 316 -9.71 -5.03 9.60
CA LEU A 316 -10.48 -3.83 9.96
C LEU A 316 -11.90 -4.18 10.43
N ALA A 317 -12.56 -5.12 9.76
CA ALA A 317 -13.88 -5.59 10.14
C ALA A 317 -13.86 -6.31 11.50
N ALA A 318 -12.79 -7.05 11.80
CA ALA A 318 -12.66 -7.76 13.06
C ALA A 318 -12.58 -6.78 14.25
N PRO A 319 -13.47 -6.91 15.24
CA PRO A 319 -13.63 -5.90 16.28
C PRO A 319 -12.65 -6.08 17.45
N ASN A 320 -11.35 -6.25 17.19
CA ASN A 320 -10.36 -6.44 18.24
C ASN A 320 -8.96 -5.90 17.83
N PRO A 321 -8.05 -5.66 18.81
CA PRO A 321 -6.71 -5.16 18.52
C PRO A 321 -5.88 -6.09 17.63
N LEU A 322 -6.13 -7.41 17.69
CA LEU A 322 -5.43 -8.38 16.85
C LEU A 322 -5.79 -8.20 15.36
N GLY A 323 -7.06 -7.82 15.07
CA GLY A 323 -7.49 -7.51 13.71
C GLY A 323 -6.73 -6.34 13.11
N LEU A 324 -6.63 -5.23 13.85
CA LEU A 324 -5.85 -4.06 13.43
C LEU A 324 -4.36 -4.39 13.26
N ALA A 325 -3.78 -5.11 14.22
CA ALA A 325 -2.40 -5.56 14.13
C ALA A 325 -2.19 -6.47 12.91
N GLY A 326 -3.11 -7.40 12.66
CA GLY A 326 -3.11 -8.28 11.49
C GLY A 326 -3.22 -7.52 10.17
N ALA A 327 -4.09 -6.49 10.10
CA ALA A 327 -4.22 -5.64 8.91
C ALA A 327 -2.92 -4.87 8.63
N MET A 328 -2.35 -4.23 9.65
CA MET A 328 -1.05 -3.55 9.53
C MET A 328 0.05 -4.55 9.12
N PHE A 329 0.13 -5.72 9.74
CA PHE A 329 1.10 -6.75 9.40
C PHE A 329 0.94 -7.23 7.95
N HIS A 330 -0.30 -7.40 7.47
CA HIS A 330 -0.54 -7.77 6.08
C HIS A 330 -0.19 -6.63 5.11
N ILE A 331 -0.37 -5.37 5.47
CA ILE A 331 0.05 -4.19 4.69
C ILE A 331 1.56 -4.19 4.44
N LEU A 332 2.37 -4.42 5.47
CA LEU A 332 3.83 -4.55 5.33
C LEU A 332 4.18 -5.69 4.36
N ASN A 333 3.66 -6.89 4.62
CA ASN A 333 3.95 -8.07 3.82
C ASN A 333 3.48 -7.90 2.37
N HIS A 334 2.27 -7.39 2.17
CA HIS A 334 1.73 -7.09 0.85
C HIS A 334 2.61 -6.09 0.08
N GLY A 335 3.08 -5.04 0.76
CA GLY A 335 3.99 -4.05 0.18
C GLY A 335 5.26 -4.69 -0.38
N VAL A 336 5.93 -5.52 0.42
CA VAL A 336 7.17 -6.20 0.01
C VAL A 336 6.91 -7.25 -1.09
N MET A 337 5.89 -8.11 -0.91
CA MET A 337 5.54 -9.15 -1.87
C MET A 337 5.16 -8.56 -3.24
N LYS A 338 4.38 -7.47 -3.27
CA LYS A 338 4.00 -6.81 -4.53
C LYS A 338 5.17 -6.11 -5.18
N THR A 339 6.03 -5.44 -4.41
CA THR A 339 7.25 -4.84 -4.94
C THR A 339 8.10 -5.91 -5.63
N ALA A 340 8.34 -7.06 -5.00
CA ALA A 340 9.09 -8.17 -5.60
C ALA A 340 8.43 -8.66 -6.90
N ALA A 341 7.11 -8.91 -6.90
CA ALA A 341 6.41 -9.41 -8.08
C ALA A 341 6.44 -8.43 -9.27
N PHE A 342 6.26 -7.11 -9.02
CA PHE A 342 6.35 -6.11 -10.07
C PHE A 342 7.79 -5.87 -10.55
N VAL A 343 8.79 -5.91 -9.65
CA VAL A 343 10.20 -5.80 -10.05
C VAL A 343 10.63 -7.02 -10.87
N ALA A 344 10.13 -8.22 -10.56
CA ALA A 344 10.34 -9.39 -11.41
C ALA A 344 9.68 -9.20 -12.80
N ALA A 345 8.46 -8.65 -12.84
CA ALA A 345 7.82 -8.29 -14.11
C ALA A 345 8.65 -7.28 -14.92
N ALA A 346 9.23 -6.27 -14.23
CA ALA A 346 10.11 -5.28 -14.86
C ALA A 346 11.40 -5.92 -15.40
N ALA A 347 11.97 -6.91 -14.69
CA ALA A 347 13.12 -7.66 -15.16
C ALA A 347 12.79 -8.45 -16.43
N VAL A 348 11.67 -9.15 -16.48
CA VAL A 348 11.21 -9.88 -17.66
C VAL A 348 10.93 -8.92 -18.82
N TYR A 349 10.20 -7.83 -18.56
CA TYR A 349 9.87 -6.84 -19.57
C TYR A 349 11.11 -6.18 -20.18
N SER A 350 12.14 -5.89 -19.38
CA SER A 350 13.38 -5.30 -19.86
C SER A 350 14.14 -6.18 -20.88
N GLN A 351 13.86 -7.48 -20.90
CA GLN A 351 14.49 -8.44 -21.82
C GLN A 351 13.58 -8.86 -22.97
N LEU A 352 12.27 -8.92 -22.75
CA LEU A 352 11.31 -9.47 -23.70
C LEU A 352 10.30 -8.46 -24.24
N SER A 353 10.29 -7.22 -23.70
CA SER A 353 9.38 -6.12 -24.07
C SER A 353 7.89 -6.51 -24.02
N THR A 354 7.54 -7.50 -23.18
CA THR A 354 6.17 -7.97 -23.01
C THR A 354 5.91 -8.43 -21.58
N THR A 355 4.66 -8.30 -21.15
CA THR A 355 4.13 -8.83 -19.88
C THR A 355 3.12 -9.95 -20.10
N SER A 356 3.04 -10.50 -21.33
CA SER A 356 2.21 -11.68 -21.60
C SER A 356 2.64 -12.86 -20.74
N LEU A 357 1.65 -13.59 -20.17
CA LEU A 357 1.95 -14.79 -19.37
C LEU A 357 2.64 -15.90 -20.18
N ASP A 358 2.50 -15.91 -21.51
CA ASP A 358 3.19 -16.87 -22.37
C ASP A 358 4.72 -16.66 -22.37
N SER A 359 5.18 -15.43 -22.13
CA SER A 359 6.61 -15.12 -22.04
C SER A 359 7.30 -15.69 -20.80
N PHE A 360 6.51 -16.14 -19.81
CA PHE A 360 7.04 -16.76 -18.59
C PHE A 360 7.33 -18.27 -18.75
N SER A 361 6.95 -18.90 -19.86
CA SER A 361 7.24 -20.32 -20.12
C SER A 361 8.74 -20.58 -20.12
N GLY A 362 9.19 -21.57 -19.34
CA GLY A 362 10.59 -21.97 -19.20
C GLY A 362 11.52 -20.89 -18.63
N LEU A 363 10.98 -19.86 -17.99
CA LEU A 363 11.76 -18.74 -17.46
C LEU A 363 12.76 -19.18 -16.36
N GLY A 364 12.47 -20.28 -15.66
CA GLY A 364 13.35 -20.87 -14.64
C GLY A 364 14.77 -21.17 -15.15
N ASN A 365 14.91 -21.60 -16.44
CA ASN A 365 16.17 -21.85 -17.07
C ASN A 365 16.80 -20.58 -17.67
N ARG A 366 15.99 -19.62 -18.10
CA ARG A 366 16.43 -18.40 -18.81
C ARG A 366 16.79 -17.26 -17.85
N MET A 367 16.05 -17.10 -16.75
CA MET A 367 16.26 -16.08 -15.70
C MET A 367 16.09 -16.71 -14.30
N PRO A 368 17.05 -17.53 -13.86
CA PRO A 368 16.88 -18.39 -12.67
C PRO A 368 16.66 -17.60 -11.38
N MET A 369 17.39 -16.49 -11.14
CA MET A 369 17.23 -15.67 -9.93
C MET A 369 15.90 -14.94 -9.92
N THR A 370 15.50 -14.34 -11.04
CA THR A 370 14.20 -13.68 -11.18
C THR A 370 13.06 -14.68 -10.97
N SER A 371 13.14 -15.86 -11.53
CA SER A 371 12.10 -16.91 -11.40
C SER A 371 12.01 -17.43 -9.97
N PHE A 372 13.15 -17.66 -9.30
CA PHE A 372 13.18 -18.13 -7.92
C PHE A 372 12.55 -17.10 -6.97
N THR A 373 12.98 -15.83 -7.04
CA THR A 373 12.49 -14.77 -6.18
C THR A 373 11.00 -14.45 -6.45
N LEU A 374 10.58 -14.51 -7.72
CA LEU A 374 9.17 -14.38 -8.10
C LEU A 374 8.34 -15.52 -7.50
N THR A 375 8.83 -16.76 -7.57
CA THR A 375 8.14 -17.92 -6.97
C THR A 375 7.90 -17.74 -5.47
N ILE A 376 8.93 -17.32 -4.73
CA ILE A 376 8.78 -17.01 -3.29
C ILE A 376 7.74 -15.92 -3.06
N SER A 377 7.75 -14.86 -3.86
CA SER A 377 6.77 -13.78 -3.76
C SER A 377 5.33 -14.25 -4.04
N LEU A 378 5.13 -15.05 -5.10
CA LEU A 378 3.83 -15.60 -5.48
C LEU A 378 3.29 -16.58 -4.43
N PHE A 379 4.14 -17.45 -3.89
CA PHE A 379 3.76 -18.37 -2.81
C PHE A 379 3.46 -17.62 -1.50
N ALA A 380 4.19 -16.55 -1.20
CA ALA A 380 3.87 -15.69 -0.07
C ALA A 380 2.52 -15.00 -0.25
N LEU A 381 2.20 -14.46 -1.45
CA LEU A 381 0.89 -13.89 -1.77
C LEU A 381 -0.25 -14.93 -1.67
N ALA A 382 0.01 -16.17 -2.07
CA ALA A 382 -0.92 -17.29 -1.91
C ALA A 382 -1.15 -17.63 -0.42
N GLY A 383 -0.14 -17.44 0.43
CA GLY A 383 -0.19 -17.81 1.83
C GLY A 383 0.37 -19.20 2.10
N VAL A 384 1.50 -19.54 1.47
CA VAL A 384 2.20 -20.82 1.71
C VAL A 384 3.10 -20.69 2.96
N PRO A 385 2.97 -21.63 3.94
CA PRO A 385 3.92 -21.67 5.06
C PRO A 385 5.35 -21.99 4.58
N PRO A 386 6.41 -21.49 5.22
CA PRO A 386 6.45 -20.59 6.39
C PRO A 386 6.61 -19.11 6.00
N LEU A 387 6.15 -18.68 4.82
CA LEU A 387 6.36 -17.33 4.30
C LEU A 387 5.51 -16.27 5.03
N SER A 388 5.93 -15.02 4.97
CA SER A 388 5.33 -13.90 5.70
C SER A 388 3.85 -13.66 5.37
N GLY A 389 3.43 -13.94 4.14
CA GLY A 389 2.04 -13.83 3.71
C GLY A 389 1.11 -14.83 4.41
N PHE A 390 1.59 -16.06 4.67
CA PHE A 390 0.85 -17.02 5.48
C PHE A 390 0.67 -16.53 6.91
N MET A 391 1.74 -16.05 7.55
CA MET A 391 1.68 -15.59 8.94
C MET A 391 0.73 -14.40 9.11
N SER A 392 0.74 -13.46 8.18
CA SER A 392 -0.19 -12.32 8.25
C SER A 392 -1.66 -12.72 8.04
N LYS A 393 -1.95 -13.63 7.11
CA LYS A 393 -3.30 -14.18 6.92
C LYS A 393 -3.76 -14.96 8.13
N LEU A 394 -2.87 -15.77 8.76
CA LEU A 394 -3.18 -16.51 9.98
C LEU A 394 -3.62 -15.57 11.11
N VAL A 395 -2.91 -14.45 11.31
CA VAL A 395 -3.29 -13.44 12.31
C VAL A 395 -4.65 -12.82 11.99
N LEU A 396 -4.92 -12.49 10.73
CA LEU A 396 -6.21 -11.92 10.29
C LEU A 396 -7.37 -12.88 10.54
N PHE A 397 -7.22 -14.15 10.18
CA PHE A 397 -8.27 -15.15 10.35
C PHE A 397 -8.50 -15.48 11.83
N THR A 398 -7.42 -15.55 12.62
CA THR A 398 -7.53 -15.71 14.09
C THR A 398 -8.28 -14.53 14.70
N ALA A 399 -7.99 -13.30 14.28
CA ALA A 399 -8.69 -12.12 14.77
C ALA A 399 -10.18 -12.12 14.41
N ALA A 400 -10.54 -12.55 13.20
CA ALA A 400 -11.94 -12.68 12.79
C ALA A 400 -12.68 -13.72 13.62
N VAL A 401 -12.07 -14.88 13.89
CA VAL A 401 -12.65 -15.93 14.77
C VAL A 401 -12.84 -15.40 16.18
N GLN A 402 -11.84 -14.74 16.77
CA GLN A 402 -11.94 -14.12 18.10
C GLN A 402 -13.01 -13.02 18.17
N GLY A 403 -13.29 -12.36 17.05
CA GLY A 403 -14.34 -11.35 16.92
C GLY A 403 -15.73 -11.92 16.59
N ASN A 404 -15.96 -13.23 16.77
CA ASN A 404 -17.19 -13.94 16.42
C ASN A 404 -17.61 -13.85 14.94
N MET A 405 -16.64 -13.54 14.05
CA MET A 405 -16.81 -13.49 12.59
C MET A 405 -16.15 -14.70 11.91
N TRP A 406 -16.36 -15.93 12.45
CA TRP A 406 -15.77 -17.15 11.91
C TRP A 406 -16.08 -17.39 10.42
N TRP A 407 -17.27 -16.95 9.96
CA TRP A 407 -17.70 -17.02 8.57
C TRP A 407 -16.81 -16.15 7.65
N LEU A 408 -16.33 -15.00 8.15
CA LEU A 408 -15.42 -14.13 7.43
C LEU A 408 -14.02 -14.78 7.33
N ALA A 409 -13.57 -15.43 8.40
CA ALA A 409 -12.33 -16.22 8.37
C ALA A 409 -12.44 -17.39 7.37
N LEU A 410 -13.56 -18.12 7.37
CA LEU A 410 -13.82 -19.20 6.42
C LEU A 410 -13.77 -18.70 4.98
N ALA A 411 -14.45 -17.59 4.67
CA ALA A 411 -14.39 -16.97 3.35
C ALA A 411 -12.95 -16.59 2.97
N GLY A 412 -12.15 -16.06 3.92
CA GLY A 412 -10.75 -15.73 3.73
C GLY A 412 -9.89 -16.95 3.40
N VAL A 413 -10.04 -18.05 4.13
CA VAL A 413 -9.32 -19.32 3.90
C VAL A 413 -9.65 -19.89 2.52
N LEU A 414 -10.93 -19.96 2.15
CA LEU A 414 -11.36 -20.46 0.84
C LEU A 414 -10.81 -19.61 -0.30
N ASN A 415 -10.86 -18.29 -0.17
CA ASN A 415 -10.28 -17.37 -1.15
C ASN A 415 -8.75 -17.48 -1.23
N SER A 416 -8.07 -17.71 -0.11
CA SER A 416 -6.62 -17.94 -0.09
C SER A 416 -6.23 -19.24 -0.82
N ALA A 417 -6.94 -20.30 -0.58
CA ALA A 417 -6.78 -21.59 -1.30
C ALA A 417 -7.03 -21.40 -2.81
N PHE A 418 -8.08 -20.68 -3.17
CA PHE A 418 -8.41 -20.38 -4.56
C PHE A 418 -7.30 -19.59 -5.27
N SER A 419 -6.66 -18.64 -4.58
CA SER A 419 -5.56 -17.85 -5.13
C SER A 419 -4.34 -18.68 -5.52
N MET A 420 -4.12 -19.85 -4.87
CA MET A 420 -3.06 -20.79 -5.22
C MET A 420 -3.15 -21.27 -6.68
N ALA A 421 -4.36 -21.36 -7.23
CA ALA A 421 -4.56 -21.86 -8.58
C ALA A 421 -3.83 -20.99 -9.63
N TYR A 422 -4.00 -19.67 -9.61
CA TYR A 422 -3.34 -18.81 -10.60
C TYR A 422 -1.87 -18.53 -10.28
N TYR A 423 -1.48 -18.46 -9.00
CA TYR A 423 -0.07 -18.31 -8.64
C TYR A 423 0.72 -19.60 -8.96
N GLY A 424 0.18 -20.75 -8.58
CA GLY A 424 0.79 -22.05 -8.90
C GLY A 424 0.88 -22.31 -10.41
N TRP A 425 -0.12 -21.84 -11.16
CA TRP A 425 -0.09 -21.94 -12.61
C TRP A 425 1.04 -21.12 -13.25
N ILE A 426 1.34 -19.91 -12.73
CA ILE A 426 2.50 -19.13 -13.21
C ILE A 426 3.81 -19.85 -12.87
N VAL A 427 3.93 -20.38 -11.64
CA VAL A 427 5.11 -21.14 -11.22
C VAL A 427 5.29 -22.39 -12.10
N LYS A 428 4.19 -23.10 -12.38
CA LYS A 428 4.22 -24.23 -13.32
C LYS A 428 4.77 -23.80 -14.68
N ARG A 429 4.28 -22.70 -15.24
CA ARG A 429 4.80 -22.18 -16.51
C ARG A 429 6.29 -21.87 -16.48
N MET A 430 6.76 -21.25 -15.42
CA MET A 430 8.17 -20.87 -15.31
C MET A 430 9.13 -22.06 -15.28
N TYR A 431 8.73 -23.19 -14.69
CA TYR A 431 9.64 -24.31 -14.45
C TYR A 431 9.33 -25.58 -15.25
N PHE A 432 8.09 -25.77 -15.70
CA PHE A 432 7.66 -27.04 -16.31
C PHE A 432 7.25 -26.93 -17.78
N ASP A 433 6.93 -25.71 -18.26
CA ASP A 433 6.62 -25.51 -19.67
C ASP A 433 7.93 -25.31 -20.47
N GLU A 434 7.94 -25.76 -21.71
CA GLU A 434 9.09 -25.59 -22.61
C GLU A 434 9.33 -24.11 -22.93
N PRO A 435 10.58 -23.63 -22.83
CA PRO A 435 10.91 -22.26 -23.20
C PRO A 435 10.84 -22.05 -24.72
N PRO A 436 10.40 -20.89 -25.21
CA PRO A 436 10.42 -20.56 -26.64
C PRO A 436 11.85 -20.48 -27.22
N SER A 437 12.84 -20.33 -26.35
CA SER A 437 14.28 -20.32 -26.67
C SER A 437 15.06 -20.79 -25.46
N THR A 438 16.16 -21.52 -25.67
CA THR A 438 17.07 -21.95 -24.59
C THR A 438 18.11 -20.90 -24.21
N GLU A 439 18.14 -19.76 -24.90
CA GLU A 439 19.06 -18.66 -24.62
C GLU A 439 18.81 -18.05 -23.24
N ARG A 440 19.88 -17.90 -22.45
CA ARG A 440 19.82 -17.20 -21.17
C ARG A 440 19.64 -15.70 -21.38
N LEU A 441 18.74 -15.14 -20.64
CA LEU A 441 18.47 -13.69 -20.61
C LEU A 441 19.30 -13.02 -19.51
N LYS A 442 19.63 -11.75 -19.72
CA LYS A 442 20.35 -10.97 -18.71
C LYS A 442 19.47 -10.67 -17.51
N GLU A 443 20.03 -10.81 -16.32
CA GLU A 443 19.38 -10.44 -15.06
C GLU A 443 20.08 -9.19 -14.48
N PRO A 444 19.49 -7.99 -14.63
CA PRO A 444 20.15 -6.76 -14.24
C PRO A 444 20.41 -6.70 -12.72
N PRO A 445 21.67 -6.40 -12.27
CA PRO A 445 22.04 -6.47 -10.86
C PRO A 445 21.18 -5.63 -9.93
N ALA A 446 20.75 -4.42 -10.35
CA ALA A 446 19.91 -3.56 -9.55
C ALA A 446 18.52 -4.18 -9.28
N LEU A 447 17.92 -4.84 -10.29
CA LEU A 447 16.64 -5.53 -10.12
C LEU A 447 16.81 -6.78 -9.25
N ILE A 448 17.87 -7.55 -9.47
CA ILE A 448 18.18 -8.73 -8.63
C ILE A 448 18.43 -8.35 -7.16
N ALA A 449 19.12 -7.25 -6.89
CA ALA A 449 19.33 -6.78 -5.53
C ALA A 449 17.99 -6.52 -4.79
N VAL A 450 17.03 -5.89 -5.46
CA VAL A 450 15.67 -5.66 -4.91
C VAL A 450 14.94 -6.98 -4.71
N LEU A 451 15.00 -7.88 -5.67
CA LEU A 451 14.34 -9.18 -5.61
C LEU A 451 14.89 -10.03 -4.45
N VAL A 452 16.20 -10.08 -4.29
CA VAL A 452 16.86 -10.80 -3.19
C VAL A 452 16.53 -10.16 -1.85
N ALA A 453 16.63 -8.83 -1.73
CA ALA A 453 16.28 -8.13 -0.50
C ALA A 453 14.82 -8.37 -0.09
N SER A 454 13.88 -8.28 -1.04
CA SER A 454 12.47 -8.56 -0.78
C SER A 454 12.24 -10.03 -0.38
N THR A 455 12.93 -10.97 -1.04
CA THR A 455 12.84 -12.40 -0.71
C THR A 455 13.36 -12.69 0.71
N VAL A 456 14.48 -12.07 1.09
CA VAL A 456 15.02 -12.20 2.46
C VAL A 456 14.01 -11.65 3.47
N ILE A 457 13.43 -10.47 3.23
CA ILE A 457 12.40 -9.91 4.12
C ILE A 457 11.19 -10.86 4.23
N ILE A 458 10.68 -11.40 3.12
CA ILE A 458 9.54 -12.34 3.10
C ILE A 458 9.83 -13.57 3.95
N ILE A 459 11.03 -14.15 3.84
CA ILE A 459 11.42 -15.35 4.58
C ILE A 459 11.64 -15.04 6.06
N VAL A 460 12.43 -14.01 6.38
CA VAL A 460 12.76 -13.63 7.76
C VAL A 460 11.52 -13.25 8.55
N VAL A 461 10.65 -12.42 7.97
CA VAL A 461 9.38 -12.00 8.60
C VAL A 461 8.42 -13.19 8.74
N GLY A 462 8.47 -14.15 7.83
CA GLY A 462 7.68 -15.38 7.91
C GLY A 462 8.15 -16.32 9.03
N LEU A 463 9.46 -16.48 9.18
CA LEU A 463 10.06 -17.36 10.21
C LEU A 463 10.03 -16.73 11.62
N PHE A 464 10.17 -15.41 11.72
CA PHE A 464 10.25 -14.68 12.98
C PHE A 464 9.18 -13.55 13.07
N PRO A 465 7.88 -13.87 13.00
CA PRO A 465 6.82 -12.86 13.01
C PRO A 465 6.56 -12.23 14.39
N GLY A 466 6.97 -12.93 15.47
CA GLY A 466 6.63 -12.57 16.86
C GLY A 466 6.95 -11.12 17.25
N PRO A 467 8.18 -10.62 17.07
CA PRO A 467 8.56 -9.25 17.43
C PRO A 467 7.68 -8.19 16.70
N ILE A 468 7.41 -8.39 15.41
CA ILE A 468 6.58 -7.47 14.63
C ILE A 468 5.13 -7.50 15.10
N ILE A 469 4.55 -8.68 15.31
CA ILE A 469 3.17 -8.81 15.79
C ILE A 469 3.02 -8.18 17.17
N SER A 470 3.97 -8.40 18.08
CA SER A 470 3.94 -7.81 19.42
C SER A 470 3.97 -6.28 19.38
N TYR A 471 4.84 -5.70 18.53
CA TYR A 471 4.87 -4.26 18.31
C TYR A 471 3.56 -3.74 17.72
N LEU A 472 3.02 -4.41 16.70
CA LEU A 472 1.77 -3.98 16.06
C LEU A 472 0.55 -4.11 16.98
N LEU A 473 0.54 -5.05 17.90
CA LEU A 473 -0.48 -5.13 18.95
C LEU A 473 -0.42 -3.92 19.89
N GLN A 474 0.78 -3.42 20.22
CA GLN A 474 0.92 -2.19 21.01
C GLN A 474 0.41 -0.98 20.22
N VAL A 475 0.78 -0.87 18.93
CA VAL A 475 0.28 0.18 18.03
C VAL A 475 -1.24 0.13 17.91
N ALA A 476 -1.82 -1.05 17.72
CA ALA A 476 -3.28 -1.22 17.62
C ALA A 476 -4.00 -0.77 18.91
N LYS A 477 -3.44 -1.12 20.08
CA LYS A 477 -4.00 -0.70 21.38
C LYS A 477 -3.91 0.81 21.60
N SER A 478 -2.86 1.48 21.11
CA SER A 478 -2.71 2.93 21.24
C SER A 478 -3.66 3.74 20.35
N LEU A 479 -4.18 3.14 19.28
CA LEU A 479 -5.19 3.77 18.42
C LEU A 479 -6.59 3.76 19.03
N LEU A 480 -6.88 2.79 19.88
CA LEU A 480 -8.18 2.64 20.48
C LEU A 480 -8.34 3.62 21.64
N PRO A 481 -9.50 4.27 21.84
CA PRO A 481 -9.74 5.18 22.95
C PRO A 481 -9.50 4.47 24.29
N VAL A 482 -8.83 5.16 25.22
CA VAL A 482 -8.64 4.67 26.59
C VAL A 482 -10.02 4.49 27.24
N GLY A 483 -10.38 3.26 27.60
CA GLY A 483 -11.69 2.90 28.17
C GLY A 483 -12.66 2.21 27.20
N GLY A 484 -12.35 2.18 25.92
CA GLY A 484 -13.07 1.36 24.96
C GLY A 484 -12.68 -0.11 25.12
N SER A 485 -13.26 -0.83 26.10
CA SER A 485 -13.27 -2.27 26.02
C SER A 485 -13.97 -2.64 24.71
N LEU A 486 -13.24 -3.26 23.81
CA LEU A 486 -13.82 -3.91 22.62
C LEU A 486 -14.58 -5.18 23.06
N GLY A 487 -15.32 -5.09 24.18
CA GLY A 487 -16.22 -6.09 24.66
C GLY A 487 -17.47 -6.07 23.79
N GLY A 488 -17.61 -7.07 22.95
CA GLY A 488 -18.93 -7.48 22.49
C GLY A 488 -19.71 -8.09 23.66
N PRO A 489 -21.05 -8.20 23.53
CA PRO A 489 -21.83 -8.97 24.44
C PRO A 489 -21.37 -10.41 24.47
#